data_e7b2beefce2557508df1644c917fcfad
#
_entry.id   e7b2beefce2557508df1644c917fcfad
#
_cell.length_a   1.000
_cell.length_b   1.000
_cell.length_c   1.000
_cell.angle_alpha   90.00
_cell.angle_beta   90.00
_cell.angle_gamma   90.00
#
_symmetry.space_group_name_H-M   'P 1'
#
loop_
_entity.id
_entity.type
_entity.pdbx_description
1 polymer ?
#
loop_
_entity_poly.entity_id
_entity_poly.type
_entity_poly.pdbx_seq_one_letter_code
_entity_poly.pdbx_strand_id
1 'polypeptide(L)'
;ASKTPKRAFVSSFRIGDVTINGRVLTAPMTGVSDLPFRRAASRLGAAYVATEMVACDSFARGRPDVVRRAAIGEGLGRVPMVVQLVGRTPEWIAKGARLAQEAGADIIDLNMGCPAKEVTGALSGSALMREPELATRLIDAAVSATTRPVTLKMRLGWDDQSRNAPQIAALAEGLGVKAITVH
;
A
#
# COMPACT_ATOMS: atom_id res chain seq x y z
N ALA A 1 -41.65 3.10 19.74
CA ALA A 1 -40.37 3.68 20.11
C ALA A 1 -39.27 2.92 19.34
N SER A 2 -38.75 3.51 18.23
CA SER A 2 -37.63 2.98 17.44
C SER A 2 -36.37 3.11 18.27
N LYS A 3 -35.78 2.00 18.68
CA LYS A 3 -34.45 1.98 19.29
C LYS A 3 -33.43 2.19 18.21
N THR A 4 -32.88 3.40 18.09
CA THR A 4 -31.67 3.68 17.29
C THR A 4 -30.58 2.71 17.74
N PRO A 5 -29.96 1.94 16.82
CA PRO A 5 -28.88 1.04 17.21
C PRO A 5 -27.74 1.88 17.79
N LYS A 6 -27.29 1.55 19.01
CA LYS A 6 -26.11 2.14 19.60
C LYS A 6 -24.95 1.91 18.63
N ARG A 7 -24.36 2.97 18.05
CA ARG A 7 -23.11 2.90 17.28
C ARG A 7 -22.09 2.14 18.13
N ALA A 8 -21.73 0.94 17.71
CA ALA A 8 -20.61 0.23 18.31
C ALA A 8 -19.39 1.16 18.27
N PHE A 9 -18.65 1.22 19.36
CA PHE A 9 -17.41 1.98 19.42
C PHE A 9 -16.48 1.49 18.30
N VAL A 10 -16.34 2.27 17.25
CA VAL A 10 -15.34 2.02 16.21
C VAL A 10 -14.00 2.35 16.83
N SER A 11 -13.23 1.32 17.17
CA SER A 11 -11.88 1.53 17.67
C SER A 11 -11.03 2.14 16.56
N SER A 12 -10.47 3.33 16.79
CA SER A 12 -9.48 3.93 15.91
C SER A 12 -8.07 3.51 16.29
N PHE A 13 -7.15 3.49 15.31
CA PHE A 13 -5.72 3.34 15.51
C PHE A 13 -4.98 4.30 14.57
N ARG A 14 -3.66 4.36 14.68
CA ARG A 14 -2.85 5.26 13.85
C ARG A 14 -1.84 4.46 13.02
N ILE A 15 -1.65 4.93 11.78
CA ILE A 15 -0.53 4.55 10.92
C ILE A 15 0.32 5.81 10.75
N GLY A 16 1.40 5.92 11.50
CA GLY A 16 2.14 7.17 11.62
C GLY A 16 1.26 8.29 12.20
N ASP A 17 1.11 9.39 11.47
CA ASP A 17 0.24 10.53 11.80
C ASP A 17 -1.20 10.38 11.29
N VAL A 18 -1.49 9.37 10.47
CA VAL A 18 -2.82 9.14 9.89
C VAL A 18 -3.72 8.34 10.83
N THR A 19 -4.89 8.89 11.19
CA THR A 19 -5.89 8.19 12.00
C THR A 19 -6.78 7.30 11.13
N ILE A 20 -6.89 6.03 11.50
CA ILE A 20 -7.72 5.01 10.84
C ILE A 20 -8.92 4.73 11.72
N ASN A 21 -10.13 5.03 11.23
CA ASN A 21 -11.38 4.89 11.96
C ASN A 21 -12.07 3.56 11.61
N GLY A 22 -11.58 2.46 12.16
CA GLY A 22 -12.11 1.12 11.94
C GLY A 22 -11.02 0.06 11.99
N ARG A 23 -11.43 -1.20 11.86
CA ARG A 23 -10.53 -2.37 11.87
C ARG A 23 -10.51 -3.11 10.54
N VAL A 24 -11.40 -2.75 9.61
CA VAL A 24 -11.50 -3.38 8.30
C VAL A 24 -10.96 -2.41 7.25
N LEU A 25 -9.92 -2.81 6.56
CA LEU A 25 -9.21 -2.03 5.56
C LEU A 25 -9.47 -2.62 4.19
N THR A 26 -9.64 -1.78 3.16
CA THR A 26 -9.77 -2.30 1.80
C THR A 26 -8.40 -2.70 1.26
N ALA A 27 -8.29 -3.94 0.79
CA ALA A 27 -7.06 -4.40 0.14
C ALA A 27 -6.88 -3.77 -1.24
N PRO A 28 -5.64 -3.49 -1.67
CA PRO A 28 -5.34 -3.17 -3.05
C PRO A 28 -5.58 -4.41 -3.95
N MET A 29 -6.41 -4.25 -4.98
CA MET A 29 -6.80 -5.36 -5.86
C MET A 29 -6.77 -4.90 -7.32
N THR A 30 -5.85 -5.49 -8.12
CA THR A 30 -5.71 -5.18 -9.54
C THR A 30 -6.99 -5.54 -10.30
N GLY A 31 -7.48 -4.61 -11.11
CA GLY A 31 -8.73 -4.75 -11.86
C GLY A 31 -10.00 -4.53 -11.02
N VAL A 32 -9.88 -4.18 -9.73
CA VAL A 32 -11.01 -4.00 -8.81
C VAL A 32 -10.97 -2.66 -8.09
N SER A 33 -9.85 -2.31 -7.46
CA SER A 33 -9.77 -1.10 -6.62
C SER A 33 -9.52 0.19 -7.41
N ASP A 34 -10.26 0.34 -8.51
CA ASP A 34 -10.33 1.57 -9.29
C ASP A 34 -11.06 2.69 -8.54
N LEU A 35 -11.14 3.88 -9.13
CA LEU A 35 -11.77 5.03 -8.47
C LEU A 35 -13.26 4.82 -8.16
N PRO A 36 -14.11 4.24 -9.05
CA PRO A 36 -15.49 3.88 -8.73
C PRO A 36 -15.61 2.95 -7.52
N PHE A 37 -14.80 1.89 -7.44
CA PHE A 37 -14.77 0.99 -6.29
C PHE A 37 -14.40 1.75 -5.01
N ARG A 38 -13.33 2.55 -5.04
CA ARG A 38 -12.88 3.33 -3.86
C ARG A 38 -13.95 4.31 -3.36
N ARG A 39 -14.68 4.96 -4.27
CA ARG A 39 -15.84 5.81 -3.94
C ARG A 39 -16.96 5.03 -3.25
N ALA A 40 -17.28 3.85 -3.77
CA ALA A 40 -18.30 2.98 -3.17
C ALA A 40 -17.87 2.51 -1.78
N ALA A 41 -16.64 2.01 -1.63
CA ALA A 41 -16.07 1.57 -0.36
C ALA A 41 -16.05 2.68 0.68
N SER A 42 -15.65 3.90 0.29
CA SER A 42 -15.67 5.07 1.18
C SER A 42 -17.09 5.40 1.68
N ARG A 43 -18.08 5.43 0.77
CA ARG A 43 -19.50 5.67 1.15
C ARG A 43 -20.05 4.61 2.08
N LEU A 44 -19.56 3.37 1.97
CA LEU A 44 -19.95 2.25 2.83
C LEU A 44 -19.15 2.19 4.14
N GLY A 45 -18.27 3.14 4.40
CA GLY A 45 -17.57 3.28 5.67
C GLY A 45 -16.24 2.52 5.76
N ALA A 46 -15.57 2.28 4.64
CA ALA A 46 -14.21 1.76 4.68
C ALA A 46 -13.30 2.65 5.53
N ALA A 47 -12.43 2.06 6.34
CA ALA A 47 -11.56 2.80 7.25
C ALA A 47 -10.39 3.48 6.53
N TYR A 48 -9.95 2.92 5.40
CA TYR A 48 -9.18 3.57 4.34
C TYR A 48 -9.49 2.92 2.99
N VAL A 49 -9.07 3.55 1.90
CA VAL A 49 -9.13 2.98 0.55
C VAL A 49 -7.75 2.96 -0.08
N ALA A 50 -7.47 1.90 -0.86
CA ALA A 50 -6.19 1.72 -1.53
C ALA A 50 -6.37 1.68 -3.05
N THR A 51 -5.37 2.18 -3.79
CA THR A 51 -5.31 2.02 -5.25
C THR A 51 -5.06 0.56 -5.62
N GLU A 52 -5.22 0.24 -6.90
CA GLU A 52 -4.50 -0.88 -7.51
C GLU A 52 -2.99 -0.67 -7.35
N MET A 53 -2.18 -1.70 -7.57
CA MET A 53 -0.73 -1.53 -7.57
C MET A 53 -0.27 -0.64 -8.74
N VAL A 54 0.62 0.29 -8.43
CA VAL A 54 1.19 1.31 -9.33
C VAL A 54 2.64 0.95 -9.60
N ALA A 55 2.96 0.60 -10.86
CA ALA A 55 4.33 0.32 -11.27
C ALA A 55 5.16 1.62 -11.31
N CYS A 56 6.16 1.71 -10.44
CA CYS A 56 6.89 2.96 -10.20
C CYS A 56 7.62 3.51 -11.42
N ASP A 57 8.23 2.66 -12.25
CA ASP A 57 8.91 3.06 -13.48
C ASP A 57 7.94 3.67 -14.50
N SER A 58 6.80 3.03 -14.68
CA SER A 58 5.72 3.47 -15.58
C SER A 58 5.04 4.73 -15.06
N PHE A 59 4.85 4.84 -13.75
CA PHE A 59 4.33 6.04 -13.10
C PHE A 59 5.26 7.22 -13.31
N ALA A 60 6.56 7.02 -13.09
CA ALA A 60 7.58 8.05 -13.26
C ALA A 60 7.76 8.51 -14.71
N ARG A 61 7.42 7.66 -15.68
CA ARG A 61 7.40 7.99 -17.12
C ARG A 61 6.09 8.63 -17.57
N GLY A 62 5.13 8.82 -16.66
CA GLY A 62 3.84 9.45 -16.95
C GLY A 62 2.90 8.61 -17.81
N ARG A 63 3.01 7.26 -17.77
CA ARG A 63 2.08 6.40 -18.52
C ARG A 63 0.64 6.66 -18.12
N PRO A 64 -0.26 7.04 -19.06
CA PRO A 64 -1.60 7.51 -18.72
C PRO A 64 -2.46 6.51 -17.94
N ASP A 65 -2.33 5.20 -18.24
CA ASP A 65 -3.06 4.14 -17.54
C ASP A 65 -2.59 3.98 -16.09
N VAL A 66 -1.28 4.15 -15.84
CA VAL A 66 -0.68 4.05 -14.50
C VAL A 66 -0.97 5.31 -13.68
N VAL A 67 -0.87 6.49 -14.30
CA VAL A 67 -1.23 7.76 -13.66
C VAL A 67 -2.70 7.75 -13.21
N ARG A 68 -3.62 7.22 -14.05
CA ARG A 68 -5.04 7.05 -13.64
C ARG A 68 -5.22 6.12 -12.45
N ARG A 69 -4.44 5.02 -12.36
CA ARG A 69 -4.48 4.11 -11.19
C ARG A 69 -4.03 4.81 -9.91
N ALA A 70 -2.98 5.63 -10.01
CA ALA A 70 -2.45 6.39 -8.88
C ALA A 70 -3.35 7.56 -8.46
N ALA A 71 -4.27 7.99 -9.33
CA ALA A 71 -5.12 9.15 -9.08
C ALA A 71 -5.97 8.97 -7.81
N ILE A 72 -5.89 9.92 -6.91
CA ILE A 72 -6.69 9.96 -5.69
C ILE A 72 -8.18 10.14 -6.07
N GLY A 73 -8.46 11.12 -6.93
CA GLY A 73 -9.81 11.44 -7.39
C GLY A 73 -10.65 12.17 -6.36
N GLU A 74 -11.76 12.71 -6.83
CA GLU A 74 -12.75 13.39 -5.98
C GLU A 74 -13.82 12.42 -5.45
N GLY A 75 -14.56 12.85 -4.42
CA GLY A 75 -15.72 12.12 -3.90
C GLY A 75 -15.39 10.96 -2.95
N LEU A 76 -14.17 10.94 -2.41
CA LEU A 76 -13.76 9.97 -1.38
C LEU A 76 -14.06 10.44 0.06
N GLY A 77 -14.50 11.69 0.24
CA GLY A 77 -14.72 12.26 1.56
C GLY A 77 -13.41 12.40 2.36
N ARG A 78 -13.45 12.07 3.65
CA ARG A 78 -12.29 12.15 4.56
C ARG A 78 -11.64 10.79 4.83
N VAL A 79 -11.90 9.78 4.01
CA VAL A 79 -11.26 8.48 4.17
C VAL A 79 -9.78 8.56 3.77
N PRO A 80 -8.84 8.05 4.56
CA PRO A 80 -7.43 8.01 4.19
C PRO A 80 -7.20 7.26 2.89
N MET A 81 -6.35 7.83 2.05
CA MET A 81 -6.03 7.31 0.73
C MET A 81 -4.65 6.69 0.68
N VAL A 82 -4.60 5.40 0.34
CA VAL A 82 -3.36 4.64 0.21
C VAL A 82 -3.02 4.47 -1.27
N VAL A 83 -1.80 4.83 -1.66
CA VAL A 83 -1.26 4.49 -2.98
C VAL A 83 -0.29 3.33 -2.83
N GLN A 84 -0.62 2.18 -3.47
CA GLN A 84 0.24 1.02 -3.44
C GLN A 84 1.22 1.02 -4.60
N LEU A 85 2.50 0.97 -4.28
CA LEU A 85 3.62 0.96 -5.22
C LEU A 85 4.18 -0.44 -5.43
N VAL A 86 4.59 -0.73 -6.65
CA VAL A 86 5.35 -1.93 -7.01
C VAL A 86 6.54 -1.57 -7.87
N GLY A 87 7.69 -2.19 -7.60
CA GLY A 87 8.92 -1.95 -8.34
C GLY A 87 10.06 -2.82 -7.82
N ARG A 88 11.21 -2.76 -8.51
CA ARG A 88 12.40 -3.57 -8.20
C ARG A 88 13.68 -2.76 -8.05
N THR A 89 13.65 -1.46 -8.34
CA THR A 89 14.83 -0.60 -8.22
C THR A 89 14.57 0.52 -7.23
N PRO A 90 15.51 0.79 -6.32
CA PRO A 90 15.35 1.84 -5.31
C PRO A 90 15.03 3.20 -5.90
N GLU A 91 15.65 3.57 -7.01
CA GLU A 91 15.47 4.87 -7.67
C GLU A 91 14.02 5.06 -8.14
N TRP A 92 13.42 4.03 -8.75
CA TRP A 92 12.03 4.10 -9.18
C TRP A 92 11.05 4.08 -8.01
N ILE A 93 11.33 3.29 -6.96
CA ILE A 93 10.52 3.29 -5.74
C ILE A 93 10.55 4.68 -5.09
N ALA A 94 11.73 5.28 -4.92
CA ALA A 94 11.86 6.63 -4.37
C ALA A 94 11.10 7.67 -5.20
N LYS A 95 11.21 7.60 -6.53
CA LYS A 95 10.47 8.51 -7.42
C LYS A 95 8.97 8.28 -7.35
N GLY A 96 8.52 7.01 -7.33
CA GLY A 96 7.11 6.65 -7.17
C GLY A 96 6.53 7.14 -5.85
N ALA A 97 7.28 7.05 -4.75
CA ALA A 97 6.85 7.53 -3.43
C ALA A 97 6.65 9.06 -3.43
N ARG A 98 7.58 9.82 -4.02
CA ARG A 98 7.42 11.28 -4.17
C ARG A 98 6.19 11.63 -5.00
N LEU A 99 6.03 11.00 -6.16
CA LEU A 99 4.89 11.25 -7.05
C LEU A 99 3.55 10.89 -6.39
N ALA A 100 3.49 9.80 -5.62
CA ALA A 100 2.30 9.43 -4.88
C ALA A 100 1.97 10.46 -3.78
N GLN A 101 2.98 10.98 -3.06
CA GLN A 101 2.81 12.07 -2.10
C GLN A 101 2.32 13.34 -2.79
N GLU A 102 2.90 13.73 -3.91
CA GLU A 102 2.50 14.89 -4.71
C GLU A 102 1.07 14.77 -5.24
N ALA A 103 0.65 13.54 -5.60
CA ALA A 103 -0.72 13.23 -5.98
C ALA A 103 -1.71 13.30 -4.81
N GLY A 104 -1.25 13.44 -3.56
CA GLY A 104 -2.09 13.59 -2.38
C GLY A 104 -2.34 12.30 -1.58
N ALA A 105 -1.51 11.27 -1.74
CA ALA A 105 -1.58 10.07 -0.90
C ALA A 105 -1.39 10.42 0.59
N ASP A 106 -2.22 9.85 1.46
CA ASP A 106 -2.04 9.93 2.91
C ASP A 106 -1.04 8.89 3.40
N ILE A 107 -1.02 7.72 2.75
CA ILE A 107 -0.15 6.59 3.07
C ILE A 107 0.44 6.04 1.77
N ILE A 108 1.71 5.68 1.80
CA ILE A 108 2.40 4.97 0.71
C ILE A 108 2.55 3.50 1.12
N ASP A 109 2.01 2.58 0.34
CA ASP A 109 2.12 1.14 0.61
C ASP A 109 3.05 0.46 -0.39
N LEU A 110 3.89 -0.46 0.07
CA LEU A 110 4.78 -1.25 -0.78
C LEU A 110 4.19 -2.64 -1.01
N ASN A 111 4.13 -3.07 -2.27
CA ASN A 111 3.69 -4.42 -2.64
C ASN A 111 4.86 -5.40 -2.62
N MET A 112 4.82 -6.35 -1.68
CA MET A 112 5.69 -7.53 -1.62
C MET A 112 4.87 -8.82 -1.53
N GLY A 113 3.68 -8.83 -2.13
CA GLY A 113 2.76 -9.95 -2.01
C GLY A 113 2.14 -10.43 -3.33
N CYS A 114 2.19 -9.66 -4.42
CA CYS A 114 1.59 -10.04 -5.69
C CYS A 114 2.36 -11.21 -6.32
N PRO A 115 1.69 -12.37 -6.60
CA PRO A 115 2.33 -13.54 -7.19
C PRO A 115 2.24 -13.56 -8.73
N ALA A 116 1.67 -12.54 -9.37
CA ALA A 116 1.51 -12.50 -10.82
C ALA A 116 2.86 -12.62 -11.53
N LYS A 117 2.94 -13.43 -12.59
CA LYS A 117 4.18 -13.71 -13.32
C LYS A 117 4.82 -12.45 -13.90
N GLU A 118 4.01 -11.50 -14.35
CA GLU A 118 4.46 -10.21 -14.88
C GLU A 118 5.17 -9.38 -13.81
N VAL A 119 4.81 -9.55 -12.54
CA VAL A 119 5.41 -8.88 -11.40
C VAL A 119 6.60 -9.66 -10.86
N THR A 120 6.43 -10.96 -10.59
CA THR A 120 7.48 -11.81 -10.01
C THR A 120 8.62 -12.10 -10.99
N GLY A 121 8.34 -12.22 -12.28
CA GLY A 121 9.35 -12.36 -13.34
C GLY A 121 10.28 -11.15 -13.46
N ALA A 122 9.82 -9.98 -12.96
CA ALA A 122 10.62 -8.76 -12.86
C ALA A 122 11.26 -8.55 -11.46
N LEU A 123 11.36 -9.60 -10.63
CA LEU A 123 11.86 -9.55 -9.25
C LEU A 123 11.16 -8.47 -8.39
N SER A 124 9.84 -8.39 -8.50
CA SER A 124 8.99 -7.52 -7.69
C SER A 124 7.81 -8.29 -7.11
N GLY A 125 6.96 -7.63 -6.33
CA GLY A 125 5.85 -8.30 -5.63
C GLY A 125 6.35 -9.39 -4.68
N SER A 126 5.74 -10.58 -4.71
CA SER A 126 6.10 -11.68 -3.81
C SER A 126 7.52 -12.24 -4.05
N ALA A 127 8.13 -12.03 -5.22
CA ALA A 127 9.50 -12.45 -5.49
C ALA A 127 10.52 -11.77 -4.56
N LEU A 128 10.20 -10.58 -4.04
CA LEU A 128 11.03 -9.86 -3.07
C LEU A 128 11.14 -10.61 -1.73
N MET A 129 10.23 -11.53 -1.42
CA MET A 129 10.35 -12.38 -0.24
C MET A 129 11.58 -13.30 -0.29
N ARG A 130 12.14 -13.58 -1.49
CA ARG A 130 13.38 -14.33 -1.67
C ARG A 130 14.64 -13.47 -1.66
N GLU A 131 14.47 -12.16 -1.69
CA GLU A 131 15.54 -11.17 -1.87
C GLU A 131 15.53 -10.14 -0.71
N PRO A 132 15.78 -10.56 0.55
CA PRO A 132 15.65 -9.66 1.71
C PRO A 132 16.53 -8.41 1.61
N GLU A 133 17.73 -8.53 1.03
CA GLU A 133 18.62 -7.39 0.84
C GLU A 133 18.05 -6.37 -0.15
N LEU A 134 17.46 -6.85 -1.26
CA LEU A 134 16.78 -5.96 -2.21
C LEU A 134 15.53 -5.35 -1.57
N ALA A 135 14.73 -6.16 -0.86
CA ALA A 135 13.56 -5.68 -0.13
C ALA A 135 13.94 -4.55 0.84
N THR A 136 15.02 -4.73 1.61
CA THR A 136 15.55 -3.70 2.53
C THR A 136 15.87 -2.39 1.80
N ARG A 137 16.60 -2.45 0.68
CA ARG A 137 16.93 -1.26 -0.12
C ARG A 137 15.71 -0.56 -0.70
N LEU A 138 14.68 -1.32 -1.12
CA LEU A 138 13.44 -0.75 -1.65
C LEU A 138 12.63 -0.07 -0.55
N ILE A 139 12.55 -0.68 0.64
CA ILE A 139 11.87 -0.10 1.80
C ILE A 139 12.56 1.19 2.23
N ASP A 140 13.89 1.17 2.38
CA ASP A 140 14.68 2.35 2.75
C ASP A 140 14.50 3.49 1.74
N ALA A 141 14.54 3.17 0.44
CA ALA A 141 14.32 4.13 -0.63
C ALA A 141 12.93 4.78 -0.57
N ALA A 142 11.88 4.02 -0.24
CA ALA A 142 10.54 4.57 -0.07
C ALA A 142 10.45 5.46 1.16
N VAL A 143 10.91 4.98 2.32
CA VAL A 143 10.84 5.72 3.59
C VAL A 143 11.63 7.02 3.52
N SER A 144 12.82 6.99 2.92
CA SER A 144 13.68 8.18 2.77
C SER A 144 13.15 9.20 1.75
N ALA A 145 12.27 8.79 0.84
CA ALA A 145 11.80 9.64 -0.26
C ALA A 145 10.52 10.43 0.03
N THR A 146 9.82 10.16 1.12
CA THR A 146 8.53 10.76 1.44
C THR A 146 8.42 11.13 2.92
N THR A 147 7.58 12.12 3.24
CA THR A 147 7.18 12.45 4.61
C THR A 147 5.91 11.70 5.03
N ARG A 148 5.25 11.01 4.09
CA ARG A 148 4.06 10.21 4.39
C ARG A 148 4.44 8.90 5.06
N PRO A 149 3.59 8.35 5.95
CA PRO A 149 3.83 7.04 6.51
C PRO A 149 3.91 5.99 5.39
N VAL A 150 4.94 5.14 5.47
CA VAL A 150 5.12 4.01 4.56
C VAL A 150 4.62 2.75 5.25
N THR A 151 3.89 1.92 4.51
CA THR A 151 3.41 0.61 4.93
C THR A 151 3.91 -0.47 3.99
N LEU A 152 3.84 -1.72 4.43
CA LEU A 152 4.27 -2.88 3.66
C LEU A 152 3.18 -3.94 3.65
N LYS A 153 2.75 -4.37 2.46
CA LYS A 153 1.88 -5.55 2.30
C LYS A 153 2.67 -6.68 1.67
N MET A 154 2.80 -7.79 2.41
CA MET A 154 3.62 -8.94 2.02
C MET A 154 2.89 -10.27 2.22
N ARG A 155 3.52 -11.38 1.82
CA ARG A 155 3.10 -12.75 2.15
C ARG A 155 3.88 -13.28 3.35
N LEU A 156 3.52 -14.49 3.82
CA LEU A 156 4.25 -15.22 4.86
C LEU A 156 5.68 -15.57 4.44
N GLY A 157 5.91 -15.67 3.15
CA GLY A 157 7.16 -16.03 2.51
C GLY A 157 6.96 -16.20 1.01
N TRP A 158 7.97 -16.68 0.31
CA TRP A 158 7.86 -17.05 -1.10
C TRP A 158 7.06 -18.35 -1.27
N ASP A 159 7.35 -19.34 -0.44
CA ASP A 159 6.71 -20.65 -0.39
C ASP A 159 6.67 -21.17 1.05
N ASP A 160 6.16 -22.39 1.24
CA ASP A 160 6.01 -23.00 2.57
C ASP A 160 7.35 -23.32 3.26
N GLN A 161 8.42 -23.45 2.49
CA GLN A 161 9.77 -23.75 3.00
C GLN A 161 10.56 -22.48 3.37
N SER A 162 10.15 -21.33 2.84
CA SER A 162 10.83 -20.05 3.01
C SER A 162 9.91 -18.97 3.62
N ARG A 163 9.31 -19.29 4.77
CA ARG A 163 8.42 -18.35 5.51
C ARG A 163 9.24 -17.37 6.33
N ASN A 164 9.63 -16.26 5.73
CA ASN A 164 10.51 -15.25 6.33
C ASN A 164 9.82 -13.91 6.65
N ALA A 165 8.49 -13.88 6.70
CA ALA A 165 7.75 -12.66 7.04
C ALA A 165 8.20 -12.02 8.37
N PRO A 166 8.47 -12.76 9.47
CA PRO A 166 8.93 -12.14 10.71
C PRO A 166 10.26 -11.40 10.56
N GLN A 167 11.19 -11.93 9.78
CA GLN A 167 12.49 -11.31 9.53
C GLN A 167 12.34 -10.03 8.70
N ILE A 168 11.55 -10.09 7.61
CA ILE A 168 11.29 -8.90 6.78
C ILE A 168 10.51 -7.85 7.56
N ALA A 169 9.57 -8.25 8.44
CA ALA A 169 8.83 -7.34 9.30
C ALA A 169 9.76 -6.58 10.25
N ALA A 170 10.70 -7.28 10.91
CA ALA A 170 11.66 -6.65 11.81
C ALA A 170 12.59 -5.67 11.05
N LEU A 171 13.06 -6.04 9.86
CA LEU A 171 13.85 -5.15 9.00
C LEU A 171 13.04 -3.90 8.61
N ALA A 172 11.80 -4.08 8.18
CA ALA A 172 10.92 -2.99 7.77
C ALA A 172 10.61 -2.02 8.93
N GLU A 173 10.35 -2.55 10.13
CA GLU A 173 10.15 -1.74 11.34
C GLU A 173 11.40 -0.90 11.66
N GLY A 174 12.58 -1.52 11.62
CA GLY A 174 13.87 -0.85 11.85
C GLY A 174 14.15 0.28 10.85
N LEU A 175 13.63 0.18 9.62
CA LEU A 175 13.73 1.20 8.59
C LEU A 175 12.65 2.28 8.69
N GLY A 176 11.66 2.14 9.59
CA GLY A 176 10.64 3.16 9.82
C GLY A 176 9.29 2.92 9.16
N VAL A 177 9.02 1.73 8.64
CA VAL A 177 7.67 1.32 8.19
C VAL A 177 6.68 1.40 9.35
N LYS A 178 5.48 1.94 9.11
CA LYS A 178 4.49 2.26 10.15
C LYS A 178 3.40 1.22 10.34
N ALA A 179 3.21 0.33 9.37
CA ALA A 179 2.32 -0.81 9.49
C ALA A 179 2.70 -1.91 8.49
N ILE A 180 2.41 -3.15 8.86
CA ILE A 180 2.67 -4.32 8.02
C ILE A 180 1.38 -5.14 7.91
N THR A 181 1.06 -5.53 6.68
CA THR A 181 -0.05 -6.44 6.39
C THR A 181 0.52 -7.76 5.85
N VAL A 182 0.19 -8.86 6.46
CA VAL A 182 0.59 -10.20 6.02
C VAL A 182 -0.63 -10.95 5.48
N HIS A 183 -0.46 -11.55 4.30
CA HIS A 183 -1.49 -12.32 3.60
C HIS A 183 -1.09 -13.77 3.47
#